data_c38ecd52a15e8334102ef15d87368279
#
_entry.id   c38ecd52a15e8334102ef15d87368279
#
_cell.length_a   1.000
_cell.length_b   1.000
_cell.length_c   1.000
_cell.angle_alpha   90.00
_cell.angle_beta   90.00
_cell.angle_gamma   90.00
#
_symmetry.space_group_name_H-M   'P 1'
#
loop_
_entity.id
_entity.type
_entity.pdbx_description
1 polymer ?
#
loop_
_entity_poly.entity_id
_entity_poly.type
_entity_poly.pdbx_seq_one_letter_code
_entity_poly.pdbx_strand_id
1 'polypeptide(L)'
;DGCKVIVVDAISDEDIREIAGACIELQWEVLSVDPGPFTAELARQRGLASQEQDGKYSSRAGRKKLEHKIDDLKKSGRAVLIAAGSATEVTKRQMHIFCENTQAYQISVIPELLLDQSEMAEKEIAKAADKAIEILKTQKNIPAILFETALHGVLLNLDIEDQKRGYPSGMCADKINEGIRKIILKVMSTCGKDRIAGLYMTG
;
A
#
# COMPACT_ATOMS: atom_id res chain seq x y z
N ASP A 1 -25.04 -11.23 10.53
CA ASP A 1 -24.43 -9.93 10.80
C ASP A 1 -23.49 -9.59 9.67
N GLY A 2 -23.85 -8.60 8.83
CA GLY A 2 -23.05 -8.17 7.69
C GLY A 2 -22.01 -7.12 8.09
N CYS A 3 -21.00 -6.92 7.25
CA CYS A 3 -20.06 -5.80 7.38
C CYS A 3 -20.84 -4.47 7.39
N LYS A 4 -20.44 -3.59 8.29
CA LYS A 4 -21.00 -2.23 8.37
C LYS A 4 -19.92 -1.23 8.00
N VAL A 5 -20.31 -0.22 7.22
CA VAL A 5 -19.47 0.94 6.98
C VAL A 5 -19.91 2.02 7.96
N ILE A 6 -18.96 2.52 8.74
CA ILE A 6 -19.19 3.61 9.70
C ILE A 6 -18.29 4.77 9.27
N VAL A 7 -18.88 5.91 9.01
CA VAL A 7 -18.16 7.16 8.70
C VAL A 7 -18.19 8.02 9.94
N VAL A 8 -17.03 8.47 10.39
CA VAL A 8 -16.85 9.28 11.59
C VAL A 8 -15.98 10.48 11.25
N ASP A 9 -16.44 11.67 11.60
CA ASP A 9 -15.66 12.88 11.50
C ASP A 9 -14.84 13.09 12.78
N ALA A 10 -13.61 13.56 12.61
CA ALA A 10 -12.70 13.96 13.70
C ALA A 10 -12.08 15.32 13.36
N ILE A 11 -12.04 16.22 14.32
CA ILE A 11 -11.48 17.57 14.17
C ILE A 11 -10.20 17.76 15.00
N SER A 12 -9.87 16.78 15.84
CA SER A 12 -8.70 16.80 16.71
C SER A 12 -8.06 15.42 16.84
N ASP A 13 -6.80 15.38 17.27
CA ASP A 13 -6.11 14.13 17.61
C ASP A 13 -6.75 13.41 18.80
N GLU A 14 -7.43 14.16 19.68
CA GLU A 14 -8.17 13.58 20.80
C GLU A 14 -9.38 12.78 20.30
N ASP A 15 -10.16 13.34 19.37
CA ASP A 15 -11.29 12.61 18.76
C ASP A 15 -10.82 11.31 18.10
N ILE A 16 -9.69 11.36 17.38
CA ILE A 16 -9.08 10.19 16.76
C ILE A 16 -8.72 9.14 17.80
N ARG A 17 -8.17 9.56 18.93
CA ARG A 17 -7.78 8.69 20.05
C ARG A 17 -9.00 8.03 20.69
N GLU A 18 -10.06 8.78 20.92
CA GLU A 18 -11.31 8.27 21.49
C GLU A 18 -12.00 7.27 20.53
N ILE A 19 -12.06 7.58 19.24
CA ILE A 19 -12.62 6.69 18.23
C ILE A 19 -11.85 5.37 18.18
N ALA A 20 -10.52 5.41 18.20
CA ALA A 20 -9.68 4.21 18.21
C ALA A 20 -9.89 3.41 19.50
N GLY A 21 -9.98 4.08 20.66
CA GLY A 21 -10.28 3.46 21.96
C GLY A 21 -11.61 2.73 21.94
N ALA A 22 -12.65 3.37 21.44
CA ALA A 22 -13.98 2.75 21.31
C ALA A 22 -13.96 1.48 20.46
N CYS A 23 -13.22 1.47 19.34
CA CYS A 23 -13.07 0.29 18.49
C CYS A 23 -12.42 -0.89 19.24
N ILE A 24 -11.48 -0.60 20.14
CA ILE A 24 -10.79 -1.61 20.95
C ILE A 24 -11.69 -2.13 22.06
N GLU A 25 -12.36 -1.25 22.80
CA GLU A 25 -13.28 -1.62 23.88
C GLU A 25 -14.45 -2.49 23.37
N LEU A 26 -14.94 -2.18 22.19
CA LEU A 26 -15.99 -2.96 21.53
C LEU A 26 -15.47 -4.25 20.88
N GLN A 27 -14.17 -4.49 20.91
CA GLN A 27 -13.50 -5.66 20.30
C GLN A 27 -13.84 -5.83 18.82
N TRP A 28 -13.99 -4.73 18.09
CA TRP A 28 -14.33 -4.77 16.68
C TRP A 28 -13.13 -5.15 15.81
N GLU A 29 -13.40 -6.01 14.83
CA GLU A 29 -12.49 -6.20 13.70
C GLU A 29 -12.69 -5.04 12.72
N VAL A 30 -11.77 -4.09 12.74
CA VAL A 30 -11.85 -2.84 11.96
C VAL A 30 -10.87 -2.88 10.80
N LEU A 31 -11.41 -2.64 9.59
CA LEU A 31 -10.63 -2.20 8.45
C LEU A 31 -10.69 -0.67 8.41
N SER A 32 -9.59 -0.02 8.77
CA SER A 32 -9.50 1.45 8.73
C SER A 32 -9.31 1.96 7.31
N VAL A 33 -10.02 3.03 6.98
CA VAL A 33 -9.87 3.78 5.71
C VAL A 33 -9.78 5.25 6.09
N ASP A 34 -8.56 5.77 6.18
CA ASP A 34 -8.28 7.13 6.62
C ASP A 34 -6.96 7.65 6.03
N PRO A 35 -6.66 8.96 6.12
CA PRO A 35 -5.39 9.52 5.66
C PRO A 35 -4.15 9.09 6.45
N GLY A 36 -4.32 8.33 7.53
CA GLY A 36 -3.22 7.77 8.33
C GLY A 36 -3.34 7.94 9.84
N PRO A 37 -3.82 9.06 10.40
CA PRO A 37 -3.82 9.30 11.84
C PRO A 37 -4.64 8.30 12.66
N PHE A 38 -5.82 7.91 12.19
CA PHE A 38 -6.64 6.91 12.87
C PHE A 38 -6.01 5.50 12.82
N THR A 39 -5.51 5.09 11.66
CA THR A 39 -4.80 3.81 11.52
C THR A 39 -3.57 3.75 12.43
N ALA A 40 -2.80 4.83 12.52
CA ALA A 40 -1.63 4.92 13.39
C ALA A 40 -2.03 4.81 14.87
N GLU A 41 -3.10 5.50 15.28
CA GLU A 41 -3.61 5.46 16.64
C GLU A 41 -4.14 4.07 17.02
N LEU A 42 -4.93 3.46 16.15
CA LEU A 42 -5.45 2.11 16.34
C LEU A 42 -4.31 1.08 16.49
N ALA A 43 -3.27 1.20 15.66
CA ALA A 43 -2.08 0.35 15.76
C ALA A 43 -1.33 0.55 17.08
N ARG A 44 -1.22 1.79 17.55
CA ARG A 44 -0.59 2.14 18.82
C ARG A 44 -1.35 1.55 20.01
N GLN A 45 -2.65 1.72 20.07
CA GLN A 45 -3.49 1.22 21.15
C GLN A 45 -3.57 -0.32 21.17
N ARG A 46 -3.43 -0.97 20.00
CA ARG A 46 -3.29 -2.43 19.89
C ARG A 46 -1.88 -2.94 20.19
N GLY A 47 -0.95 -2.08 20.59
CA GLY A 47 0.44 -2.46 20.88
C GLY A 47 1.25 -2.89 19.65
N LEU A 48 0.75 -2.61 18.43
CA LEU A 48 1.43 -2.91 17.17
C LEU A 48 2.45 -1.86 16.78
N ALA A 49 2.32 -0.64 17.34
CA ALA A 49 3.26 0.46 17.17
C ALA A 49 3.76 0.95 18.54
N SER A 50 4.98 1.51 18.60
CA SER A 50 5.53 2.07 19.83
C SER A 50 4.81 3.37 20.22
N GLN A 51 4.71 3.64 21.54
CA GLN A 51 4.15 4.88 22.09
C GLN A 51 5.11 6.08 21.96
N GLU A 52 6.20 5.98 21.25
CA GLU A 52 7.14 7.08 21.11
C GLU A 52 6.52 8.23 20.33
N GLN A 53 6.20 9.25 21.08
CA GLN A 53 5.74 10.57 20.64
C GLN A 53 6.80 11.25 19.77
N ASP A 54 6.32 12.05 18.85
CA ASP A 54 6.99 13.16 18.20
C ASP A 54 8.29 12.88 17.43
N GLY A 55 8.15 12.60 16.15
CA GLY A 55 9.19 12.95 15.14
C GLY A 55 10.50 12.17 15.20
N LYS A 56 10.68 11.19 16.09
CA LYS A 56 11.90 10.40 16.23
C LYS A 56 11.77 8.96 15.74
N TYR A 57 11.32 8.78 14.52
CA TYR A 57 11.49 7.49 13.82
C TYR A 57 12.96 7.09 13.60
N SER A 58 13.89 7.87 14.15
CA SER A 58 15.33 7.61 14.07
C SER A 58 15.93 6.97 15.33
N SER A 59 15.13 6.55 16.30
CA SER A 59 15.71 5.90 17.48
C SER A 59 16.29 4.53 17.08
N ARG A 60 17.50 4.24 17.58
CA ARG A 60 18.20 2.97 17.36
C ARG A 60 17.36 1.75 17.80
N ALA A 61 16.48 1.94 18.79
CA ALA A 61 15.55 0.94 19.29
C ALA A 61 14.39 0.66 18.31
N GLY A 62 13.81 1.70 17.70
CA GLY A 62 12.77 1.57 16.68
C GLY A 62 13.24 0.86 15.44
N ARG A 63 14.47 1.17 14.97
CA ARG A 63 15.10 0.46 13.83
C ARG A 63 15.31 -1.02 14.12
N LYS A 64 15.85 -1.39 15.27
CA LYS A 64 16.04 -2.80 15.65
C LYS A 64 14.72 -3.58 15.73
N LYS A 65 13.65 -2.96 16.25
CA LYS A 65 12.32 -3.58 16.30
C LYS A 65 11.74 -3.81 14.89
N LEU A 66 11.96 -2.87 13.98
CA LEU A 66 11.54 -3.01 12.58
C LEU A 66 12.34 -4.11 11.87
N GLU A 67 13.66 -4.13 12.04
CA GLU A 67 14.54 -5.16 11.49
C GLU A 67 14.09 -6.56 11.93
N HIS A 68 13.77 -6.73 13.21
CA HIS A 68 13.29 -8.02 13.73
C HIS A 68 11.95 -8.43 13.09
N LYS A 69 11.00 -7.52 12.93
CA LYS A 69 9.72 -7.81 12.26
C LYS A 69 9.92 -8.16 10.78
N ILE A 70 10.83 -7.50 10.09
CA ILE A 70 11.18 -7.81 8.70
C ILE A 70 11.81 -9.21 8.62
N ASP A 71 12.70 -9.56 9.54
CA ASP A 71 13.31 -10.89 9.59
C ASP A 71 12.29 -11.99 9.88
N ASP A 72 11.33 -11.75 10.78
CA ASP A 72 10.26 -12.70 11.07
C ASP A 72 9.36 -12.90 9.84
N LEU A 73 9.07 -11.82 9.11
CA LEU A 73 8.31 -11.89 7.86
C LEU A 73 9.07 -12.71 6.80
N LYS A 74 10.37 -12.46 6.62
CA LYS A 74 11.24 -13.23 5.73
C LYS A 74 11.24 -14.73 6.09
N LYS A 75 11.38 -15.06 7.40
CA LYS A 75 11.35 -16.44 7.91
C LYS A 75 10.01 -17.11 7.67
N SER A 76 8.90 -16.38 7.72
CA SER A 76 7.56 -16.93 7.44
C SER A 76 7.38 -17.40 5.99
N GLY A 77 8.25 -16.97 5.08
CA GLY A 77 8.14 -17.23 3.65
C GLY A 77 6.99 -16.49 2.97
N ARG A 78 6.38 -15.52 3.66
CA ARG A 78 5.29 -14.68 3.15
C ARG A 78 5.76 -13.25 2.96
N ALA A 79 5.18 -12.54 2.00
CA ALA A 79 5.48 -11.15 1.72
C ALA A 79 4.25 -10.26 1.92
N VAL A 80 4.48 -9.00 2.23
CA VAL A 80 3.44 -7.96 2.17
C VAL A 80 3.37 -7.43 0.73
N LEU A 81 2.17 -7.31 0.18
CA LEU A 81 1.96 -6.57 -1.07
C LEU A 81 1.72 -5.10 -0.72
N ILE A 82 2.40 -4.22 -1.42
CA ILE A 82 2.25 -2.77 -1.27
C ILE A 82 1.89 -2.21 -2.64
N ALA A 83 0.79 -1.45 -2.69
CA ALA A 83 0.36 -0.76 -3.90
C ALA A 83 0.40 0.75 -3.66
N ALA A 84 1.22 1.45 -4.45
CA ALA A 84 1.37 2.90 -4.41
C ALA A 84 0.97 3.49 -5.76
N GLY A 85 -0.28 3.95 -5.85
CA GLY A 85 -0.86 4.56 -7.05
C GLY A 85 -0.58 6.06 -7.14
N SER A 86 -0.15 6.69 -6.06
CA SER A 86 0.13 8.13 -6.03
C SER A 86 1.44 8.47 -6.74
N ALA A 87 1.36 9.34 -7.74
CA ALA A 87 2.49 9.84 -8.50
C ALA A 87 2.95 11.22 -8.00
N THR A 88 3.30 11.33 -6.71
CA THR A 88 3.84 12.57 -6.13
C THR A 88 5.31 12.41 -5.75
N GLU A 89 6.05 13.52 -5.70
CA GLU A 89 7.46 13.52 -5.27
C GLU A 89 7.62 13.00 -3.83
N VAL A 90 6.63 13.24 -2.96
CA VAL A 90 6.63 12.73 -1.59
C VAL A 90 6.54 11.21 -1.60
N THR A 91 5.58 10.64 -2.32
CA THR A 91 5.42 9.19 -2.45
C THR A 91 6.66 8.55 -3.09
N LYS A 92 7.21 9.15 -4.13
CA LYS A 92 8.46 8.71 -4.76
C LYS A 92 9.61 8.59 -3.77
N ARG A 93 9.81 9.62 -2.95
CA ARG A 93 10.84 9.63 -1.90
C ARG A 93 10.58 8.58 -0.83
N GLN A 94 9.33 8.42 -0.39
CA GLN A 94 8.96 7.41 0.61
C GLN A 94 9.23 5.98 0.10
N MET A 95 8.87 5.69 -1.14
CA MET A 95 9.10 4.38 -1.76
C MET A 95 10.58 4.08 -1.91
N HIS A 96 11.39 5.06 -2.31
CA HIS A 96 12.84 4.90 -2.41
C HIS A 96 13.45 4.53 -1.06
N ILE A 97 13.16 5.32 -0.02
CA ILE A 97 13.62 5.06 1.35
C ILE A 97 13.12 3.69 1.85
N PHE A 98 11.87 3.32 1.54
CA PHE A 98 11.31 2.03 1.93
C PHE A 98 12.10 0.87 1.28
N CYS A 99 12.33 0.91 -0.02
CA CYS A 99 13.06 -0.14 -0.73
C CYS A 99 14.50 -0.28 -0.23
N GLU A 100 15.20 0.83 0.01
CA GLU A 100 16.57 0.82 0.54
C GLU A 100 16.66 0.17 1.94
N ASN A 101 15.67 0.43 2.80
CA ASN A 101 15.71 -0.05 4.18
C ASN A 101 15.12 -1.46 4.37
N THR A 102 14.29 -1.95 3.46
CA THR A 102 13.56 -3.21 3.66
C THR A 102 13.99 -4.33 2.73
N GLN A 103 14.72 -4.03 1.67
CA GLN A 103 14.99 -4.97 0.57
C GLN A 103 13.70 -5.49 -0.10
N ALA A 104 12.66 -4.66 -0.14
CA ALA A 104 11.43 -4.96 -0.85
C ALA A 104 11.69 -5.09 -2.35
N TYR A 105 10.97 -5.99 -2.99
CA TYR A 105 11.06 -6.13 -4.45
C TYR A 105 10.14 -5.12 -5.12
N GLN A 106 10.72 -4.25 -5.93
CA GLN A 106 9.99 -3.21 -6.64
C GLN A 106 9.54 -3.68 -8.02
N ILE A 107 8.28 -3.43 -8.35
CA ILE A 107 7.70 -3.65 -9.67
C ILE A 107 7.07 -2.33 -10.12
N SER A 108 7.72 -1.68 -11.08
CA SER A 108 7.19 -0.47 -11.70
C SER A 108 6.10 -0.83 -12.71
N VAL A 109 5.00 -0.11 -12.62
CA VAL A 109 3.85 -0.19 -13.54
C VAL A 109 3.81 1.11 -14.32
N ILE A 110 3.71 1.03 -15.63
CA ILE A 110 3.69 2.21 -16.52
C ILE A 110 2.28 2.79 -16.51
N PRO A 111 2.06 3.95 -15.84
CA PRO A 111 0.71 4.47 -15.65
C PRO A 111 0.05 4.89 -16.97
N GLU A 112 0.82 5.40 -17.93
CA GLU A 112 0.31 5.80 -19.25
C GLU A 112 -0.40 4.65 -19.98
N LEU A 113 0.11 3.43 -19.83
CA LEU A 113 -0.48 2.25 -20.46
C LEU A 113 -1.82 1.85 -19.81
N LEU A 114 -2.04 2.23 -18.55
CA LEU A 114 -3.28 1.92 -17.83
C LEU A 114 -4.43 2.88 -18.17
N LEU A 115 -4.12 4.05 -18.77
CA LEU A 115 -5.13 5.08 -19.06
C LEU A 115 -6.08 4.65 -20.18
N ASP A 116 -5.64 3.81 -21.10
CA ASP A 116 -6.44 3.30 -22.19
C ASP A 116 -6.91 1.87 -21.88
N GLN A 117 -8.16 1.57 -22.18
CA GLN A 117 -8.68 0.19 -22.12
C GLN A 117 -8.21 -0.57 -23.36
N SER A 118 -6.91 -0.72 -23.52
CA SER A 118 -6.27 -1.31 -24.69
C SER A 118 -5.64 -2.65 -24.36
N GLU A 119 -5.30 -3.40 -25.39
CA GLU A 119 -4.50 -4.63 -25.25
C GLU A 119 -3.16 -4.37 -24.55
N MET A 120 -2.62 -3.15 -24.66
CA MET A 120 -1.38 -2.77 -23.99
C MET A 120 -1.56 -2.61 -22.47
N ALA A 121 -2.72 -2.12 -22.03
CA ALA A 121 -3.04 -2.06 -20.60
C ALA A 121 -3.12 -3.48 -20.00
N GLU A 122 -3.81 -4.38 -20.66
CA GLU A 122 -3.91 -5.79 -20.19
C GLU A 122 -2.55 -6.49 -20.20
N LYS A 123 -1.68 -6.19 -21.18
CA LYS A 123 -0.30 -6.70 -21.20
C LYS A 123 0.55 -6.16 -20.05
N GLU A 124 0.43 -4.88 -19.71
CA GLU A 124 1.18 -4.30 -18.58
C GLU A 124 0.68 -4.87 -17.24
N ILE A 125 -0.63 -5.00 -17.08
CA ILE A 125 -1.24 -5.64 -15.91
C ILE A 125 -0.76 -7.10 -15.78
N ALA A 126 -0.81 -7.86 -16.86
CA ALA A 126 -0.37 -9.25 -16.87
C ALA A 126 1.12 -9.36 -16.52
N LYS A 127 1.97 -8.57 -17.16
CA LYS A 127 3.43 -8.52 -16.94
C LYS A 127 3.77 -8.23 -15.47
N ALA A 128 3.15 -7.21 -14.87
CA ALA A 128 3.40 -6.85 -13.48
C ALA A 128 2.94 -7.95 -12.52
N ALA A 129 1.75 -8.51 -12.74
CA ALA A 129 1.22 -9.58 -11.91
C ALA A 129 2.05 -10.87 -12.04
N ASP A 130 2.39 -11.29 -13.26
CA ASP A 130 3.15 -12.52 -13.51
C ASP A 130 4.56 -12.44 -12.91
N LYS A 131 5.21 -11.26 -12.99
CA LYS A 131 6.49 -11.01 -12.33
C LYS A 131 6.38 -11.16 -10.82
N ALA A 132 5.34 -10.60 -10.18
CA ALA A 132 5.13 -10.76 -8.75
C ALA A 132 4.88 -12.23 -8.35
N ILE A 133 4.07 -12.94 -9.13
CA ILE A 133 3.77 -14.35 -8.91
C ILE A 133 5.04 -15.21 -9.03
N GLU A 134 5.86 -14.95 -10.04
CA GLU A 134 7.15 -15.62 -10.21
C GLU A 134 8.06 -15.42 -8.99
N ILE A 135 8.21 -14.17 -8.56
CA ILE A 135 9.01 -13.81 -7.38
C ILE A 135 8.48 -14.54 -6.14
N LEU A 136 7.18 -14.48 -5.88
CA LEU A 136 6.56 -15.15 -4.73
C LEU A 136 6.72 -16.67 -4.78
N LYS A 137 6.74 -17.29 -5.95
CA LYS A 137 6.94 -18.74 -6.11
C LYS A 137 8.39 -19.17 -5.93
N THR A 138 9.33 -18.36 -6.40
CA THR A 138 10.76 -18.72 -6.47
C THR A 138 11.56 -18.24 -5.24
N GLN A 139 11.16 -17.12 -4.65
CA GLN A 139 11.91 -16.51 -3.54
C GLN A 139 11.09 -16.54 -2.24
N LYS A 140 11.65 -17.14 -1.20
CA LYS A 140 10.98 -17.27 0.12
C LYS A 140 11.33 -16.17 1.11
N ASN A 141 12.39 -15.40 0.87
CA ASN A 141 12.96 -14.49 1.85
C ASN A 141 12.70 -13.00 1.53
N ILE A 142 11.66 -12.71 0.77
CA ILE A 142 11.28 -11.32 0.46
C ILE A 142 10.28 -10.81 1.49
N PRO A 143 10.52 -9.63 2.10
CA PRO A 143 9.60 -9.06 3.07
C PRO A 143 8.37 -8.41 2.40
N ALA A 144 8.55 -7.82 1.21
CA ALA A 144 7.47 -7.13 0.52
C ALA A 144 7.69 -7.08 -1.00
N ILE A 145 6.59 -6.95 -1.73
CA ILE A 145 6.55 -6.56 -3.14
C ILE A 145 5.83 -5.22 -3.22
N LEU A 146 6.51 -4.22 -3.78
CA LEU A 146 5.98 -2.88 -4.00
C LEU A 146 5.61 -2.72 -5.48
N PHE A 147 4.33 -2.51 -5.76
CA PHE A 147 3.85 -2.01 -7.05
C PHE A 147 3.75 -0.50 -6.99
N GLU A 148 4.34 0.18 -7.96
CA GLU A 148 4.40 1.63 -7.96
C GLU A 148 4.32 2.22 -9.37
N THR A 149 3.86 3.46 -9.46
CA THR A 149 3.69 4.20 -10.71
C THR A 149 4.52 5.48 -10.79
N ALA A 150 5.27 5.82 -9.74
CA ALA A 150 5.97 7.09 -9.62
C ALA A 150 7.48 7.04 -9.88
N LEU A 151 8.12 5.87 -9.74
CA LEU A 151 9.57 5.75 -9.85
C LEU A 151 10.04 5.60 -11.30
N HIS A 152 9.12 5.36 -12.24
CA HIS A 152 9.44 5.18 -13.64
C HIS A 152 9.17 6.47 -14.43
N GLY A 153 10.25 7.20 -14.75
CA GLY A 153 10.16 8.36 -15.64
C GLY A 153 9.71 9.66 -14.99
N VAL A 154 9.03 10.49 -15.80
CA VAL A 154 8.46 11.76 -15.38
C VAL A 154 7.08 11.53 -14.77
N LEU A 155 6.82 12.19 -13.64
CA LEU A 155 5.50 12.10 -13.01
C LEU A 155 4.40 12.59 -13.94
N LEU A 156 3.38 11.77 -14.12
CA LEU A 156 2.24 12.07 -14.97
C LEU A 156 1.30 13.08 -14.30
N ASN A 157 1.00 14.18 -14.99
CA ASN A 157 -0.02 15.11 -14.50
C ASN A 157 -1.40 14.60 -14.95
N LEU A 158 -2.14 14.01 -14.03
CA LEU A 158 -3.42 13.35 -14.33
C LEU A 158 -4.52 14.33 -14.77
N ASP A 159 -4.53 15.56 -14.26
CA ASP A 159 -5.50 16.58 -14.68
C ASP A 159 -5.28 16.98 -16.15
N ILE A 160 -4.02 17.09 -16.56
CA ILE A 160 -3.67 17.37 -17.95
C ILE A 160 -4.04 16.17 -18.84
N GLU A 161 -3.82 14.95 -18.38
CA GLU A 161 -4.19 13.75 -19.13
C GLU A 161 -5.71 13.59 -19.25
N ASP A 162 -6.48 13.91 -18.22
CA ASP A 162 -7.95 13.94 -18.29
C ASP A 162 -8.42 14.92 -19.37
N GLN A 163 -7.86 16.16 -19.38
CA GLN A 163 -8.21 17.17 -20.37
C GLN A 163 -7.83 16.76 -21.80
N LYS A 164 -6.63 16.23 -22.02
CA LYS A 164 -6.17 15.78 -23.33
C LYS A 164 -7.04 14.66 -23.93
N ARG A 165 -7.58 13.80 -23.05
CA ARG A 165 -8.40 12.64 -23.45
C ARG A 165 -9.90 12.96 -23.49
N GLY A 166 -10.29 14.15 -23.03
CA GLY A 166 -11.71 14.52 -22.91
C GLY A 166 -12.42 13.73 -21.81
N TYR A 167 -11.71 13.32 -20.77
CA TYR A 167 -12.25 12.59 -19.65
C TYR A 167 -12.78 13.54 -18.56
N PRO A 168 -13.76 13.10 -17.76
CA PRO A 168 -14.09 13.77 -16.51
C PRO A 168 -12.89 13.85 -15.59
N SER A 169 -12.81 14.88 -14.74
CA SER A 169 -11.75 15.01 -13.74
C SER A 169 -11.68 13.80 -12.84
N GLY A 170 -10.47 13.26 -12.64
CA GLY A 170 -10.19 12.06 -11.82
C GLY A 170 -10.28 10.74 -12.58
N MET A 171 -10.74 10.72 -13.81
CA MET A 171 -10.88 9.47 -14.58
C MET A 171 -9.55 8.77 -14.82
N CYS A 172 -8.47 9.48 -15.06
CA CYS A 172 -7.14 8.90 -15.22
C CYS A 172 -6.65 8.24 -13.93
N ALA A 173 -6.91 8.87 -12.77
CA ALA A 173 -6.60 8.29 -11.48
C ALA A 173 -7.38 6.98 -11.26
N ASP A 174 -8.69 6.98 -11.55
CA ASP A 174 -9.54 5.79 -11.44
C ASP A 174 -9.04 4.63 -12.32
N LYS A 175 -8.62 4.92 -13.56
CA LYS A 175 -8.08 3.91 -14.47
C LYS A 175 -6.77 3.31 -13.96
N ILE A 176 -5.86 4.12 -13.42
CA ILE A 176 -4.62 3.64 -12.80
C ILE A 176 -4.93 2.75 -11.59
N ASN A 177 -5.82 3.21 -10.71
CA ASN A 177 -6.24 2.44 -9.53
C ASN A 177 -6.89 1.11 -9.92
N GLU A 178 -7.73 1.11 -10.96
CA GLU A 178 -8.34 -0.12 -11.48
C GLU A 178 -7.29 -1.08 -12.05
N GLY A 179 -6.28 -0.58 -12.77
CA GLY A 179 -5.17 -1.39 -13.27
C GLY A 179 -4.39 -2.04 -12.13
N ILE A 180 -4.02 -1.26 -11.11
CA ILE A 180 -3.34 -1.76 -9.90
C ILE A 180 -4.22 -2.77 -9.16
N ARG A 181 -5.52 -2.51 -9.02
CA ARG A 181 -6.47 -3.45 -8.43
C ARG A 181 -6.46 -4.80 -9.16
N LYS A 182 -6.50 -4.80 -10.49
CA LYS A 182 -6.43 -6.04 -11.29
C LYS A 182 -5.14 -6.81 -11.06
N ILE A 183 -3.98 -6.13 -10.99
CA ILE A 183 -2.69 -6.73 -10.67
C ILE A 183 -2.76 -7.44 -9.31
N ILE A 184 -3.17 -6.71 -8.27
CA ILE A 184 -3.25 -7.22 -6.90
C ILE A 184 -4.18 -8.43 -6.81
N LEU A 185 -5.37 -8.35 -7.39
CA LEU A 185 -6.33 -9.46 -7.38
C LEU A 185 -5.78 -10.71 -8.06
N LYS A 186 -5.08 -10.57 -9.20
CA LYS A 186 -4.45 -11.70 -9.89
C LYS A 186 -3.37 -12.35 -9.02
N VAL A 187 -2.53 -11.56 -8.37
CA VAL A 187 -1.48 -12.05 -7.47
C VAL A 187 -2.09 -12.75 -6.26
N MET A 188 -3.07 -12.13 -5.61
CA MET A 188 -3.72 -12.69 -4.42
C MET A 188 -4.47 -13.99 -4.71
N SER A 189 -5.19 -14.05 -5.83
CA SER A 189 -5.92 -15.27 -6.24
C SER A 189 -4.99 -16.43 -6.60
N THR A 190 -3.78 -16.11 -7.10
CA THR A 190 -2.81 -17.14 -7.52
C THR A 190 -1.94 -17.64 -6.36
N CYS A 191 -1.51 -16.74 -5.46
CA CYS A 191 -0.53 -17.06 -4.40
C CYS A 191 -1.17 -17.32 -3.04
N GLY A 192 -2.36 -16.76 -2.78
CA GLY A 192 -3.12 -16.99 -1.56
C GLY A 192 -2.42 -16.57 -0.27
N LYS A 193 -3.03 -16.97 0.86
CA LYS A 193 -2.55 -16.66 2.21
C LYS A 193 -1.22 -17.35 2.57
N ASP A 194 -0.85 -18.37 1.85
CA ASP A 194 0.39 -19.12 2.10
C ASP A 194 1.63 -18.30 1.73
N ARG A 195 1.48 -17.36 0.80
CA ARG A 195 2.58 -16.51 0.30
C ARG A 195 2.39 -15.04 0.61
N ILE A 196 1.18 -14.60 0.94
CA ILE A 196 0.84 -13.20 1.18
C ILE A 196 0.45 -13.03 2.65
N ALA A 197 1.21 -12.19 3.36
CA ALA A 197 0.98 -11.86 4.76
C ALA A 197 -0.03 -10.73 4.94
N GLY A 198 -0.12 -9.83 3.97
CA GLY A 198 -1.02 -8.67 4.02
C GLY A 198 -0.94 -7.82 2.76
N LEU A 199 -1.83 -6.86 2.67
CA LEU A 199 -1.90 -5.85 1.62
C LEU A 199 -1.92 -4.46 2.26
N TYR A 200 -1.08 -3.56 1.75
CA TYR A 200 -1.10 -2.13 2.07
C TYR A 200 -1.31 -1.34 0.79
N MET A 201 -2.27 -0.43 0.78
CA MET A 201 -2.56 0.43 -0.36
C MET A 201 -2.40 1.89 0.06
N THR A 202 -1.74 2.69 -0.78
CA THR A 202 -1.58 4.14 -0.62
C THR A 202 -1.80 4.83 -1.96
N GLY A 203 -2.53 5.92 -1.93
CA GLY A 203 -2.87 6.67 -3.13
C GLY A 203 -3.06 8.12 -2.84
#